data_4d0d52373c1f95f0ec046d835d236644
#
_entry.id   4d0d52373c1f95f0ec046d835d236644
#
_cell.length_a   1.000
_cell.length_b   1.000
_cell.length_c   1.000
_cell.angle_alpha   90.00
_cell.angle_beta   90.00
_cell.angle_gamma   90.00
#
_symmetry.space_group_name_H-M   'P 1'
#
loop_
_entity.id
_entity.type
_entity.pdbx_description
1 polymer ?
#
loop_
_entity_poly.entity_id
_entity_poly.type
_entity_poly.pdbx_seq_one_letter_code
_entity_poly.pdbx_strand_id
1 'polypeptide(L)'
;GSSIRMTEVSILNEKGAESMGKPMGTYLTMEDPGLSETEDAYCEAAAGELGRQLASLIRKNCASTMAGLSILVAGLGNRQVTPDSLGPRVVDGLSMNRHLRTEPGRRNGTYLYTAEKAGRTVHPVLSGIHPGVMAQTGMETAEIVRGVVRESRPDLVIAVDALAARNVHRLA
;
A
#
# COMPACT_ATOMS: atom_id res chain seq x y z
N GLY A 1 20.31 -18.20 6.46
CA GLY A 1 18.91 -18.10 6.85
C GLY A 1 18.51 -16.65 6.94
N SER A 2 17.35 -16.28 6.43
CA SER A 2 16.81 -14.93 6.47
C SER A 2 16.76 -14.44 7.93
N SER A 3 17.37 -13.29 8.19
CA SER A 3 17.42 -12.65 9.53
C SER A 3 16.25 -11.67 9.74
N ILE A 4 15.17 -11.85 8.99
CA ILE A 4 13.97 -10.98 9.05
C ILE A 4 13.36 -11.13 10.44
N ARG A 5 13.29 -10.01 11.18
CA ARG A 5 12.59 -9.92 12.45
C ARG A 5 11.22 -9.27 12.23
N MET A 6 10.18 -9.92 12.78
CA MET A 6 8.81 -9.42 12.70
C MET A 6 8.31 -9.05 14.08
N THR A 7 7.72 -7.87 14.22
CA THR A 7 7.07 -7.41 15.45
C THR A 7 5.68 -6.92 15.11
N GLU A 8 4.64 -7.46 15.76
CA GLU A 8 3.25 -6.99 15.64
C GLU A 8 2.80 -6.36 16.95
N VAL A 9 2.30 -5.13 16.89
CA VAL A 9 1.72 -4.39 18.01
C VAL A 9 0.30 -3.97 17.64
N SER A 10 -0.68 -4.33 18.46
CA SER A 10 -2.07 -3.93 18.25
C SER A 10 -2.52 -2.98 19.37
N ILE A 11 -2.89 -1.77 19.01
CA ILE A 11 -3.43 -0.75 19.90
C ILE A 11 -4.95 -0.82 19.80
N LEU A 12 -5.59 -1.33 20.87
CA LEU A 12 -7.00 -1.72 20.86
C LEU A 12 -7.94 -0.68 21.45
N ASN A 13 -7.42 0.31 22.19
CA ASN A 13 -8.23 1.32 22.86
C ASN A 13 -7.49 2.66 23.00
N GLU A 14 -8.22 3.70 23.41
CA GLU A 14 -7.71 5.06 23.57
C GLU A 14 -6.57 5.16 24.58
N LYS A 15 -6.63 4.43 25.71
CA LYS A 15 -5.54 4.41 26.70
C LYS A 15 -4.24 3.88 26.12
N GLY A 16 -4.33 2.83 25.28
CA GLY A 16 -3.20 2.32 24.54
C GLY A 16 -2.66 3.36 23.53
N ALA A 17 -3.55 4.06 22.84
CA ALA A 17 -3.19 5.11 21.90
C ALA A 17 -2.44 6.27 22.59
N GLU A 18 -2.95 6.75 23.72
CA GLU A 18 -2.30 7.78 24.53
C GLU A 18 -0.93 7.33 25.05
N SER A 19 -0.85 6.11 25.60
CA SER A 19 0.39 5.56 26.17
C SER A 19 1.49 5.37 25.11
N MET A 20 1.12 4.96 23.89
CA MET A 20 2.04 4.70 22.79
C MET A 20 2.30 5.93 21.92
N GLY A 21 1.52 7.01 22.09
CA GLY A 21 1.57 8.18 21.22
C GLY A 21 1.22 7.87 19.74
N LYS A 22 0.42 6.82 19.51
CA LYS A 22 0.05 6.32 18.18
C LYS A 22 -1.46 6.06 18.11
N PRO A 23 -2.12 6.25 16.95
CA PRO A 23 -3.53 5.90 16.78
C PRO A 23 -3.83 4.43 17.07
N MET A 24 -5.10 4.12 17.35
CA MET A 24 -5.56 2.73 17.41
C MET A 24 -5.34 2.05 16.05
N GLY A 25 -4.87 0.80 16.07
CA GLY A 25 -4.60 0.04 14.86
C GLY A 25 -3.60 -1.08 15.09
N THR A 26 -3.29 -1.80 14.03
CA THR A 26 -2.27 -2.85 14.02
C THR A 26 -1.01 -2.31 13.35
N TYR A 27 0.10 -2.39 14.06
CA TYR A 27 1.42 -1.98 13.61
C TYR A 27 2.27 -3.22 13.42
N LEU A 28 2.78 -3.38 12.20
CA LEU A 28 3.67 -4.47 11.84
C LEU A 28 5.03 -3.88 11.47
N THR A 29 6.06 -4.25 12.19
CA THR A 29 7.44 -3.85 11.90
C THR A 29 8.19 -5.06 11.37
N MET A 30 8.78 -4.91 10.20
CA MET A 30 9.68 -5.88 9.58
C MET A 30 11.08 -5.28 9.55
N GLU A 31 11.99 -5.85 10.32
CA GLU A 31 13.38 -5.43 10.37
C GLU A 31 14.23 -6.44 9.60
N ASP A 32 14.98 -5.94 8.67
CA ASP A 32 15.82 -6.76 7.82
C ASP A 32 17.17 -6.07 7.53
N PRO A 33 18.21 -6.38 8.32
CA PRO A 33 19.54 -5.81 8.12
C PRO A 33 20.17 -6.16 6.78
N GLY A 34 19.78 -7.30 6.18
CA GLY A 34 20.31 -7.79 4.91
C GLY A 34 19.80 -7.05 3.68
N LEU A 35 18.73 -6.24 3.78
CA LEU A 35 18.25 -5.44 2.64
C LEU A 35 19.27 -4.42 2.11
N SER A 36 20.29 -4.09 2.87
CA SER A 36 21.40 -3.24 2.41
C SER A 36 22.45 -3.99 1.59
N GLU A 37 22.45 -5.31 1.61
CA GLU A 37 23.45 -6.20 1.01
C GLU A 37 22.91 -6.86 -0.27
N THR A 38 22.32 -6.13 -1.12
CA THR A 38 21.82 -6.31 -2.49
C THR A 38 22.09 -7.65 -3.22
N GLU A 39 21.69 -8.79 -2.66
CA GLU A 39 21.48 -10.00 -3.46
C GLU A 39 20.03 -10.10 -3.90
N ASP A 40 19.77 -10.24 -5.21
CA ASP A 40 18.42 -10.28 -5.78
C ASP A 40 17.53 -11.35 -5.12
N ALA A 41 18.06 -12.54 -4.86
CA ALA A 41 17.34 -13.63 -4.20
C ALA A 41 16.90 -13.28 -2.76
N TYR A 42 17.68 -12.45 -2.07
CA TYR A 42 17.33 -11.99 -0.73
C TYR A 42 16.20 -10.96 -0.77
N CYS A 43 16.25 -10.03 -1.72
CA CYS A 43 15.19 -9.06 -1.93
C CYS A 43 13.87 -9.73 -2.30
N GLU A 44 13.88 -10.79 -3.10
CA GLU A 44 12.68 -11.58 -3.43
C GLU A 44 12.07 -12.26 -2.21
N ALA A 45 12.89 -12.84 -1.34
CA ALA A 45 12.43 -13.47 -0.09
C ALA A 45 11.78 -12.44 0.86
N ALA A 46 12.41 -11.27 1.03
CA ALA A 46 11.89 -10.18 1.84
C ALA A 46 10.60 -9.61 1.26
N ALA A 47 10.53 -9.41 -0.06
CA ALA A 47 9.32 -8.97 -0.76
C ALA A 47 8.17 -9.99 -0.61
N GLY A 48 8.47 -11.29 -0.70
CA GLY A 48 7.50 -12.36 -0.49
C GLY A 48 6.93 -12.34 0.93
N GLU A 49 7.77 -12.11 1.95
CA GLU A 49 7.31 -11.97 3.34
C GLU A 49 6.45 -10.74 3.52
N LEU A 50 6.89 -9.57 3.05
CA LEU A 50 6.11 -8.34 3.09
C LEU A 50 4.75 -8.52 2.44
N GLY A 51 4.69 -9.17 1.28
CA GLY A 51 3.44 -9.47 0.57
C GLY A 51 2.49 -10.35 1.37
N ARG A 52 3.00 -11.39 2.06
CA ARG A 52 2.20 -12.25 2.95
C ARG A 52 1.61 -11.46 4.12
N GLN A 53 2.40 -10.61 4.75
CA GLN A 53 1.98 -9.80 5.89
C GLN A 53 0.96 -8.74 5.48
N LEU A 54 1.19 -8.05 4.35
CA LEU A 54 0.25 -7.09 3.82
C LEU A 54 -1.10 -7.75 3.48
N ALA A 55 -1.08 -8.90 2.80
CA ALA A 55 -2.29 -9.65 2.51
C ALA A 55 -3.03 -10.11 3.78
N SER A 56 -2.30 -10.45 4.84
CA SER A 56 -2.88 -10.78 6.14
C SER A 56 -3.56 -9.58 6.79
N LEU A 57 -2.90 -8.41 6.81
CA LEU A 57 -3.48 -7.17 7.33
C LEU A 57 -4.74 -6.76 6.56
N ILE A 58 -4.72 -6.86 5.24
CA ILE A 58 -5.90 -6.56 4.40
C ILE A 58 -7.06 -7.49 4.77
N ARG A 59 -6.81 -8.79 4.85
CA ARG A 59 -7.85 -9.77 5.21
C ARG A 59 -8.42 -9.56 6.62
N LYS A 60 -7.59 -9.15 7.59
CA LYS A 60 -8.05 -8.85 8.95
C LYS A 60 -8.97 -7.62 9.02
N ASN A 61 -8.77 -6.65 8.12
CA ASN A 61 -9.43 -5.36 8.19
C ASN A 61 -10.54 -5.16 7.14
N CYS A 62 -10.60 -6.00 6.12
CA CYS A 62 -11.60 -5.91 5.05
C CYS A 62 -12.55 -7.11 5.12
N ALA A 63 -13.85 -6.83 5.20
CA ALA A 63 -14.90 -7.88 5.22
C ALA A 63 -15.10 -8.54 3.84
N SER A 64 -14.65 -7.89 2.77
CA SER A 64 -14.80 -8.38 1.39
C SER A 64 -13.67 -9.33 1.01
N THR A 65 -13.97 -10.22 0.06
CA THR A 65 -12.91 -11.04 -0.55
C THR A 65 -11.94 -10.17 -1.33
N MET A 66 -10.67 -10.55 -1.39
CA MET A 66 -9.64 -9.79 -2.14
C MET A 66 -10.07 -9.48 -3.58
N ALA A 67 -10.77 -10.39 -4.23
CA ALA A 67 -11.25 -10.25 -5.60
C ALA A 67 -12.26 -9.11 -5.81
N GLY A 68 -13.01 -8.75 -4.78
CA GLY A 68 -14.00 -7.68 -4.83
C GLY A 68 -13.47 -6.31 -4.42
N LEU A 69 -12.28 -6.23 -3.83
CA LEU A 69 -11.75 -4.98 -3.28
C LEU A 69 -11.35 -3.98 -4.36
N SER A 70 -11.74 -2.72 -4.16
CA SER A 70 -11.20 -1.57 -4.88
C SER A 70 -10.13 -0.90 -4.03
N ILE A 71 -8.90 -0.91 -4.50
CA ILE A 71 -7.73 -0.44 -3.76
C ILE A 71 -7.14 0.78 -4.47
N LEU A 72 -6.92 1.85 -3.71
CA LEU A 72 -6.12 3.00 -4.13
C LEU A 72 -4.73 2.90 -3.49
N VAL A 73 -3.69 2.91 -4.31
CA VAL A 73 -2.30 3.01 -3.86
C VAL A 73 -1.82 4.44 -4.03
N ALA A 74 -1.46 5.08 -2.93
CA ALA A 74 -0.94 6.45 -2.90
C ALA A 74 0.58 6.40 -2.61
N GLY A 75 1.39 6.68 -3.62
CA GLY A 75 2.84 6.79 -3.50
C GLY A 75 3.23 8.20 -3.08
N LEU A 76 3.61 8.38 -1.82
CA LEU A 76 3.98 9.67 -1.25
C LEU A 76 5.46 9.96 -1.49
N GLY A 77 5.81 11.24 -1.56
CA GLY A 77 7.18 11.71 -1.73
C GLY A 77 7.47 12.32 -3.11
N ASN A 78 8.74 12.63 -3.31
CA ASN A 78 9.23 13.28 -4.52
C ASN A 78 9.99 12.28 -5.41
N ARG A 79 9.44 12.00 -6.59
CA ARG A 79 10.04 11.08 -7.56
C ARG A 79 11.47 11.48 -8.00
N GLN A 80 11.79 12.77 -7.97
CA GLN A 80 13.09 13.30 -8.42
C GLN A 80 14.15 13.25 -7.32
N VAL A 81 13.78 12.95 -6.09
CA VAL A 81 14.67 12.88 -4.93
C VAL A 81 14.82 11.42 -4.51
N THR A 82 15.98 10.83 -4.75
CA THR A 82 16.23 9.39 -4.56
C THR A 82 15.76 8.86 -3.19
N PRO A 83 16.11 9.47 -2.03
CA PRO A 83 15.68 8.96 -0.74
C PRO A 83 14.17 9.12 -0.48
N ASP A 84 13.47 9.92 -1.28
CA ASP A 84 12.03 10.21 -1.15
C ASP A 84 11.19 9.62 -2.30
N SER A 85 11.81 8.80 -3.16
CA SER A 85 11.16 8.30 -4.38
C SER A 85 10.49 6.93 -4.24
N LEU A 86 10.51 6.29 -3.07
CA LEU A 86 9.99 4.94 -2.85
C LEU A 86 8.50 4.85 -3.23
N GLY A 87 7.66 5.72 -2.66
CA GLY A 87 6.22 5.72 -2.92
C GLY A 87 5.88 5.86 -4.41
N PRO A 88 6.37 6.89 -5.10
CA PRO A 88 6.19 7.04 -6.54
C PRO A 88 6.65 5.83 -7.36
N ARG A 89 7.81 5.25 -7.04
CA ARG A 89 8.34 4.07 -7.75
C ARG A 89 7.50 2.82 -7.55
N VAL A 90 6.94 2.63 -6.35
CA VAL A 90 6.01 1.52 -6.10
C VAL A 90 4.77 1.66 -6.98
N VAL A 91 4.17 2.85 -7.06
CA VAL A 91 3.01 3.11 -7.93
C VAL A 91 3.33 2.84 -9.39
N ASP A 92 4.51 3.27 -9.87
CA ASP A 92 4.94 3.04 -11.25
C ASP A 92 5.12 1.54 -11.59
N GLY A 93 5.54 0.74 -10.61
CA GLY A 93 5.73 -0.71 -10.77
C GLY A 93 4.42 -1.53 -10.75
N LEU A 94 3.29 -0.92 -10.39
CA LEU A 94 2.02 -1.63 -10.27
C LEU A 94 1.20 -1.60 -11.57
N SER A 95 0.57 -2.73 -11.88
CA SER A 95 -0.36 -2.84 -13.01
C SER A 95 -1.75 -2.36 -12.58
N MET A 96 -2.10 -1.13 -12.94
CA MET A 96 -3.40 -0.53 -12.64
C MET A 96 -4.48 -1.07 -13.60
N ASN A 97 -5.62 -1.51 -13.05
CA ASN A 97 -6.69 -2.14 -13.83
C ASN A 97 -8.08 -1.51 -13.63
N ARG A 98 -8.20 -0.45 -12.80
CA ARG A 98 -9.48 0.20 -12.52
C ARG A 98 -10.16 0.73 -13.78
N HIS A 99 -9.40 1.30 -14.73
CA HIS A 99 -9.91 1.83 -15.98
C HIS A 99 -10.59 0.75 -16.84
N LEU A 100 -10.16 -0.51 -16.76
CA LEU A 100 -10.77 -1.62 -17.49
C LEU A 100 -12.19 -1.95 -16.99
N ARG A 101 -12.55 -1.50 -15.78
CA ARG A 101 -13.87 -1.71 -15.18
C ARG A 101 -14.81 -0.51 -15.37
N THR A 102 -14.27 0.68 -15.55
CA THR A 102 -15.03 1.94 -15.55
C THR A 102 -15.17 2.61 -16.92
N GLU A 103 -14.59 2.04 -17.99
CA GLU A 103 -14.71 2.61 -19.34
C GLU A 103 -16.16 2.68 -19.83
N PRO A 104 -16.65 3.85 -20.28
CA PRO A 104 -17.98 3.99 -20.87
C PRO A 104 -18.05 3.16 -22.17
N GLY A 105 -19.09 2.32 -22.28
CA GLY A 105 -19.32 1.47 -23.44
C GLY A 105 -18.79 0.03 -23.32
N ARG A 106 -17.89 -0.26 -22.41
CA ARG A 106 -17.66 -1.64 -21.96
C ARG A 106 -18.64 -1.93 -20.85
N ARG A 107 -19.59 -2.83 -21.10
CA ARG A 107 -20.55 -3.29 -20.08
C ARG A 107 -19.78 -3.65 -18.82
N ASN A 108 -20.05 -2.92 -17.73
CA ASN A 108 -19.50 -3.19 -16.42
C ASN A 108 -19.50 -4.70 -16.16
N GLY A 109 -18.35 -5.30 -15.95
CA GLY A 109 -18.25 -6.70 -15.60
C GLY A 109 -17.99 -7.68 -16.72
N THR A 110 -18.02 -7.29 -18.01
CA THR A 110 -17.79 -8.28 -19.09
C THR A 110 -16.40 -8.93 -19.00
N TYR A 111 -15.38 -8.16 -18.67
CA TYR A 111 -14.03 -8.72 -18.50
C TYR A 111 -13.92 -9.61 -17.24
N LEU A 112 -14.51 -9.17 -16.14
CA LEU A 112 -14.55 -9.95 -14.88
C LEU A 112 -15.45 -11.16 -15.03
N TYR A 113 -16.61 -11.01 -15.62
CA TYR A 113 -17.54 -12.11 -15.89
C TYR A 113 -16.94 -13.18 -16.80
N THR A 114 -16.17 -12.79 -17.82
CA THR A 114 -15.46 -13.74 -18.68
C THR A 114 -14.26 -14.39 -17.98
N ALA A 115 -13.57 -13.64 -17.09
CA ALA A 115 -12.48 -14.19 -16.29
C ALA A 115 -12.97 -15.15 -15.21
N GLU A 116 -14.07 -14.83 -14.52
CA GLU A 116 -14.72 -15.73 -13.56
C GLU A 116 -15.25 -17.00 -14.21
N LYS A 117 -15.93 -16.90 -15.36
CA LYS A 117 -16.38 -18.06 -16.13
C LYS A 117 -15.24 -18.93 -16.65
N ALA A 118 -14.08 -18.34 -16.91
CA ALA A 118 -12.89 -19.06 -17.35
C ALA A 118 -12.09 -19.67 -16.18
N GLY A 119 -12.59 -19.59 -14.94
CA GLY A 119 -11.88 -20.08 -13.74
C GLY A 119 -10.59 -19.32 -13.44
N ARG A 120 -10.42 -18.08 -13.97
CA ARG A 120 -9.23 -17.24 -13.75
C ARG A 120 -9.37 -16.50 -12.42
N THR A 121 -8.27 -16.37 -11.71
CA THR A 121 -8.21 -15.59 -10.46
C THR A 121 -8.66 -14.16 -10.71
N VAL A 122 -9.69 -13.72 -10.02
CA VAL A 122 -10.15 -12.33 -10.07
C VAL A 122 -9.27 -11.52 -9.12
N HIS A 123 -8.49 -10.60 -9.69
CA HIS A 123 -7.65 -9.70 -8.92
C HIS A 123 -8.45 -8.51 -8.38
N PRO A 124 -8.01 -7.89 -7.27
CA PRO A 124 -8.60 -6.64 -6.80
C PRO A 124 -8.49 -5.54 -7.85
N VAL A 125 -9.36 -4.55 -7.74
CA VAL A 125 -9.33 -3.37 -8.61
C VAL A 125 -8.29 -2.40 -8.09
N LEU A 126 -7.23 -2.19 -8.85
CA LEU A 126 -6.14 -1.30 -8.48
C LEU A 126 -6.24 0.03 -9.23
N SER A 127 -6.12 1.10 -8.48
CA SER A 127 -5.81 2.44 -8.97
C SER A 127 -4.62 3.00 -8.20
N GLY A 128 -3.85 3.88 -8.81
CA GLY A 128 -2.68 4.47 -8.17
C GLY A 128 -2.56 5.95 -8.46
N ILE A 129 -1.96 6.66 -7.52
CA ILE A 129 -1.61 8.06 -7.64
C ILE A 129 -0.27 8.33 -6.95
N HIS A 130 0.55 9.17 -7.54
CA HIS A 130 1.66 9.83 -6.87
C HIS A 130 1.39 11.34 -6.87
N PRO A 131 0.86 11.89 -5.77
CA PRO A 131 0.38 13.28 -5.73
C PRO A 131 1.50 14.32 -5.84
N GLY A 132 2.76 13.90 -5.67
CA GLY A 132 3.90 14.81 -5.55
C GLY A 132 3.97 15.46 -4.18
N VAL A 133 4.85 16.45 -4.06
CA VAL A 133 5.06 17.21 -2.83
C VAL A 133 4.47 18.63 -2.94
N MET A 134 4.15 19.24 -1.81
CA MET A 134 3.53 20.57 -1.74
C MET A 134 4.31 21.64 -2.53
N ALA A 135 5.65 21.54 -2.54
CA ALA A 135 6.49 22.46 -3.32
C ALA A 135 6.27 22.40 -4.84
N GLN A 136 5.77 21.27 -5.35
CA GLN A 136 5.46 21.07 -6.78
C GLN A 136 4.00 21.41 -7.10
N THR A 137 3.09 21.11 -6.19
CA THR A 137 1.64 21.19 -6.44
C THR A 137 0.98 22.42 -5.86
N GLY A 138 1.59 23.06 -4.86
CA GLY A 138 0.97 24.12 -4.07
C GLY A 138 -0.15 23.64 -3.15
N MET A 139 -0.38 22.32 -3.05
CA MET A 139 -1.44 21.70 -2.25
C MET A 139 -0.86 20.72 -1.25
N GLU A 140 -1.55 20.57 -0.12
CA GLU A 140 -1.24 19.49 0.82
C GLU A 140 -1.50 18.12 0.19
N THR A 141 -0.54 17.21 0.33
CA THR A 141 -0.67 15.83 -0.19
C THR A 141 -1.96 15.15 0.28
N ALA A 142 -2.33 15.40 1.55
CA ALA A 142 -3.55 14.87 2.13
C ALA A 142 -4.84 15.42 1.47
N GLU A 143 -4.84 16.65 0.97
CA GLU A 143 -5.98 17.23 0.23
C GLU A 143 -6.17 16.52 -1.09
N ILE A 144 -5.08 16.30 -1.84
CA ILE A 144 -5.10 15.61 -3.13
C ILE A 144 -5.62 14.17 -2.93
N VAL A 145 -5.04 13.44 -1.99
CA VAL A 145 -5.45 12.06 -1.70
C VAL A 145 -6.91 11.98 -1.27
N ARG A 146 -7.36 12.87 -0.37
CA ARG A 146 -8.78 12.93 0.03
C ARG A 146 -9.71 13.24 -1.13
N GLY A 147 -9.31 14.11 -2.05
CA GLY A 147 -10.07 14.40 -3.27
C GLY A 147 -10.25 13.15 -4.12
N VAL A 148 -9.17 12.41 -4.36
CA VAL A 148 -9.20 11.16 -5.13
C VAL A 148 -10.02 10.08 -4.42
N VAL A 149 -9.88 9.92 -3.10
CA VAL A 149 -10.67 8.96 -2.30
C VAL A 149 -12.16 9.27 -2.40
N ARG A 150 -12.52 10.55 -2.30
CA ARG A 150 -13.92 11.00 -2.38
C ARG A 150 -14.56 10.70 -3.73
N GLU A 151 -13.80 10.85 -4.81
CA GLU A 151 -14.27 10.59 -6.18
C GLU A 151 -14.23 9.08 -6.51
N SER A 152 -13.12 8.39 -6.21
CA SER A 152 -12.91 7.00 -6.61
C SER A 152 -13.58 5.99 -5.68
N ARG A 153 -13.88 6.37 -4.43
CA ARG A 153 -14.50 5.56 -3.37
C ARG A 153 -13.88 4.17 -3.23
N PRO A 154 -12.58 4.08 -2.96
CA PRO A 154 -11.93 2.79 -2.76
C PRO A 154 -12.36 2.18 -1.43
N ASP A 155 -12.38 0.85 -1.35
CA ASP A 155 -12.61 0.12 -0.10
C ASP A 155 -11.39 0.20 0.82
N LEU A 156 -10.19 0.36 0.22
CA LEU A 156 -8.92 0.40 0.93
C LEU A 156 -7.98 1.42 0.28
N VAL A 157 -7.26 2.17 1.11
CA VAL A 157 -6.14 3.02 0.68
C VAL A 157 -4.84 2.45 1.24
N ILE A 158 -3.86 2.23 0.39
CA ILE A 158 -2.49 1.88 0.78
C ILE A 158 -1.61 3.09 0.50
N ALA A 159 -1.13 3.75 1.54
CA ALA A 159 -0.15 4.82 1.41
C ALA A 159 1.27 4.25 1.56
N VAL A 160 2.14 4.56 0.61
CA VAL A 160 3.54 4.15 0.61
C VAL A 160 4.41 5.40 0.71
N ASP A 161 5.27 5.43 1.71
CA ASP A 161 6.15 6.56 1.98
C ASP A 161 7.54 6.09 2.37
N ALA A 162 8.53 6.94 2.21
CA ALA A 162 9.91 6.75 2.66
C ALA A 162 10.19 7.67 3.85
N LEU A 163 10.55 7.08 4.98
CA LEU A 163 10.92 7.83 6.17
C LEU A 163 12.41 7.64 6.48
N ALA A 164 13.15 8.74 6.61
CA ALA A 164 14.52 8.72 7.05
C ALA A 164 14.61 9.05 8.54
N ALA A 165 15.18 8.15 9.33
CA ALA A 165 15.44 8.38 10.73
C ALA A 165 16.92 8.17 11.05
N ARG A 166 17.48 9.04 11.91
CA ARG A 166 18.86 8.90 12.41
C ARG A 166 19.02 7.68 13.34
N ASN A 167 17.93 7.16 13.87
CA ASN A 167 17.91 6.02 14.76
C ASN A 167 16.67 5.19 14.45
N VAL A 168 16.84 3.89 14.20
CA VAL A 168 15.78 2.94 13.87
C VAL A 168 14.71 2.88 14.95
N HIS A 169 15.06 3.04 16.23
CA HIS A 169 14.11 3.08 17.34
C HIS A 169 13.13 4.27 17.31
N ARG A 170 13.31 5.24 16.42
CA ARG A 170 12.35 6.35 16.21
C ARG A 170 11.27 6.03 15.18
N LEU A 171 11.39 4.91 14.48
CA LEU A 171 10.43 4.44 13.47
C LEU A 171 9.48 3.37 14.03
N ALA A 172 9.79 2.82 15.18
CA ALA A 172 9.01 1.80 15.88
C ALA A 172 7.94 2.38 16.80
#